data_f90e30e0463bf4f6deb526abff4ee31b
#
_entry.id   f90e30e0463bf4f6deb526abff4ee31b
#
_cell.length_a   1.000
_cell.length_b   1.000
_cell.length_c   1.000
_cell.angle_alpha   90.00
_cell.angle_beta   90.00
_cell.angle_gamma   90.00
#
_symmetry.space_group_name_H-M   'P 1'
#
loop_
_entity.id
_entity.type
_entity.pdbx_description
1 polymer ?
#
loop_
_entity_poly.entity_id
_entity_poly.type
_entity_poly.pdbx_seq_one_letter_code
_entity_poly.pdbx_strand_id
1 'polypeptide(L)'
;VLAGSADFYDLMISSEVVGKISEQNLQFMNELTADMKKLDSDKKLLETDKKDLEGKKTELDTQMTKLLSEKEELDGLVTDAESAKSTYESDYNKYSAAVSELEDQKSNLQYLISVSEADIEAYEEQIKEIIKQQTNPDKAYQEGEWYWPVPGRSYISCNFGWDADFGRWHKGVDIGDAGIYGDSVLASKAGTVIVAETSYIPGYSYGMYVVVDHGGGYTTTYAHLSDVYVYVGQEVAQGESLGAVGSTGYSTGPHLHFEIRLNGEPENPFNYVTMA
;
A
#
# COMPACT_ATOMS: atom_id res chain seq x y z
N VAL A 1 -5.96 42.51 28.29
CA VAL A 1 -5.31 41.33 28.82
C VAL A 1 -6.02 40.01 28.37
N LEU A 2 -6.89 40.08 27.35
CA LEU A 2 -7.63 38.90 26.86
C LEU A 2 -7.27 38.49 25.41
N ALA A 3 -6.29 39.15 24.79
CA ALA A 3 -5.83 38.75 23.44
C ALA A 3 -4.78 37.63 23.40
N GLY A 4 -4.21 37.26 24.56
CA GLY A 4 -3.16 36.25 24.60
C GLY A 4 -3.61 34.81 24.78
N SER A 5 -4.90 34.56 25.11
CA SER A 5 -5.35 33.20 25.38
C SER A 5 -5.79 32.43 24.14
N ALA A 6 -6.37 33.12 23.17
CA ALA A 6 -6.74 32.50 21.88
C ALA A 6 -5.48 32.17 21.05
N ASP A 7 -4.53 33.10 20.99
CA ASP A 7 -3.25 32.89 20.30
C ASP A 7 -2.41 31.77 20.93
N PHE A 8 -2.45 31.64 22.28
CA PHE A 8 -1.76 30.56 22.98
C PHE A 8 -2.45 29.20 22.74
N TYR A 9 -3.79 29.19 22.69
CA TYR A 9 -4.55 27.96 22.41
C TYR A 9 -4.38 27.51 20.95
N ASP A 10 -4.41 28.45 20.01
CA ASP A 10 -4.13 28.20 18.59
C ASP A 10 -2.68 27.78 18.36
N LEU A 11 -1.73 28.33 19.11
CA LEU A 11 -0.33 27.91 19.10
C LEU A 11 -0.15 26.51 19.68
N MET A 12 -0.89 26.16 20.74
CA MET A 12 -0.88 24.83 21.33
C MET A 12 -1.48 23.79 20.41
N ILE A 13 -2.64 24.08 19.78
CA ILE A 13 -3.26 23.22 18.77
C ILE A 13 -2.34 23.08 17.56
N SER A 14 -1.73 24.16 17.09
CA SER A 14 -0.75 24.12 16.00
C SER A 14 0.46 23.27 16.37
N SER A 15 0.95 23.36 17.61
CA SER A 15 2.07 22.55 18.12
C SER A 15 1.72 21.07 18.18
N GLU A 16 0.50 20.74 18.60
CA GLU A 16 0.03 19.35 18.68
C GLU A 16 -0.19 18.77 17.27
N VAL A 17 -0.77 19.56 16.36
CA VAL A 17 -0.92 19.19 14.94
C VAL A 17 0.45 19.02 14.27
N VAL A 18 1.39 19.93 14.53
CA VAL A 18 2.78 19.81 14.03
C VAL A 18 3.46 18.58 14.64
N GLY A 19 3.22 18.26 15.91
CA GLY A 19 3.71 17.05 16.54
C GLY A 19 3.21 15.78 15.83
N LYS A 20 1.91 15.70 15.60
CA LYS A 20 1.28 14.56 14.88
C LYS A 20 1.75 14.44 13.43
N ILE A 21 1.87 15.56 12.71
CA ILE A 21 2.46 15.60 11.37
C ILE A 21 3.92 15.12 11.41
N SER A 22 4.68 15.53 12.42
CA SER A 22 6.06 15.10 12.60
C SER A 22 6.17 13.59 12.87
N GLU A 23 5.25 13.04 13.68
CA GLU A 23 5.17 11.58 13.93
C GLU A 23 4.83 10.82 12.65
N GLN A 24 3.86 11.29 11.88
CA GLN A 24 3.47 10.72 10.59
C GLN A 24 4.62 10.81 9.57
N ASN A 25 5.31 11.94 9.52
CA ASN A 25 6.48 12.11 8.69
C ASN A 25 7.62 11.17 9.08
N LEU A 26 7.84 10.99 10.40
CA LEU A 26 8.84 10.04 10.91
C LEU A 26 8.49 8.59 10.51
N GLN A 27 7.22 8.23 10.64
CA GLN A 27 6.72 6.93 10.19
C GLN A 27 6.98 6.73 8.70
N PHE A 28 6.57 7.70 7.88
CA PHE A 28 6.80 7.67 6.45
C PHE A 28 8.30 7.62 6.09
N MET A 29 9.15 8.37 6.81
CA MET A 29 10.59 8.29 6.66
C MET A 29 11.14 6.88 6.97
N ASN A 30 10.55 6.21 7.97
CA ASN A 30 10.93 4.84 8.28
C ASN A 30 10.52 3.86 7.16
N GLU A 31 9.31 4.04 6.59
CA GLU A 31 8.84 3.27 5.42
C GLU A 31 9.74 3.52 4.20
N LEU A 32 9.99 4.79 3.89
CA LEU A 32 10.90 5.17 2.81
C LEU A 32 12.31 4.60 3.01
N THR A 33 12.79 4.61 4.25
CA THR A 33 14.09 4.02 4.59
C THR A 33 14.10 2.50 4.40
N ALA A 34 12.99 1.83 4.73
CA ALA A 34 12.84 0.39 4.50
C ALA A 34 12.81 0.08 2.99
N ASP A 35 12.07 0.87 2.21
CA ASP A 35 11.99 0.74 0.76
C ASP A 35 13.35 1.05 0.10
N MET A 36 14.06 2.08 0.56
CA MET A 36 15.43 2.36 0.11
C MET A 36 16.39 1.21 0.39
N LYS A 37 16.31 0.58 1.58
CA LYS A 37 17.11 -0.61 1.91
C LYS A 37 16.77 -1.78 1.00
N LYS A 38 15.47 -1.98 0.73
CA LYS A 38 15.01 -3.01 -0.20
C LYS A 38 15.52 -2.73 -1.62
N LEU A 39 15.39 -1.49 -2.09
CA LEU A 39 15.92 -1.07 -3.40
C LEU A 39 17.43 -1.27 -3.52
N ASP A 40 18.19 -0.93 -2.49
CA ASP A 40 19.65 -1.16 -2.46
C ASP A 40 19.99 -2.66 -2.51
N SER A 41 19.21 -3.48 -1.80
CA SER A 41 19.32 -4.95 -1.85
C SER A 41 19.00 -5.50 -3.24
N ASP A 42 17.88 -5.07 -3.83
CA ASP A 42 17.44 -5.49 -5.16
C ASP A 42 18.42 -5.02 -6.25
N LYS A 43 18.97 -3.81 -6.09
CA LYS A 43 20.04 -3.28 -6.97
C LYS A 43 21.31 -4.11 -6.88
N LYS A 44 21.72 -4.50 -5.66
CA LYS A 44 22.90 -5.38 -5.47
C LYS A 44 22.67 -6.77 -6.05
N LEU A 45 21.46 -7.32 -5.90
CA LEU A 45 21.08 -8.58 -6.51
C LEU A 45 21.14 -8.49 -8.05
N LEU A 46 20.58 -7.42 -8.61
CA LEU A 46 20.62 -7.15 -10.05
C LEU A 46 22.05 -7.01 -10.59
N GLU A 47 22.94 -6.37 -9.85
CA GLU A 47 24.37 -6.25 -10.21
C GLU A 47 25.07 -7.62 -10.14
N THR A 48 24.72 -8.46 -9.15
CA THR A 48 25.24 -9.83 -9.04
C THR A 48 24.76 -10.69 -10.20
N ASP A 49 23.46 -10.65 -10.51
CA ASP A 49 22.84 -11.39 -11.61
C ASP A 49 23.42 -10.95 -12.97
N LYS A 50 23.65 -9.64 -13.18
CA LYS A 50 24.34 -9.13 -14.38
C LYS A 50 25.76 -9.67 -14.51
N LYS A 51 26.50 -9.71 -13.41
CA LYS A 51 27.88 -10.23 -13.40
C LYS A 51 27.91 -11.73 -13.66
N ASP A 52 26.96 -12.48 -13.07
CA ASP A 52 26.80 -13.90 -13.33
C ASP A 52 26.36 -14.15 -14.78
N LEU A 53 25.49 -13.30 -15.30
CA LEU A 53 25.06 -13.36 -16.70
C LEU A 53 26.21 -13.10 -17.68
N GLU A 54 27.07 -12.09 -17.40
CA GLU A 54 28.29 -11.82 -18.19
C GLU A 54 29.25 -12.97 -18.10
N GLY A 55 29.44 -13.57 -16.91
CA GLY A 55 30.24 -14.78 -16.71
C GLY A 55 29.71 -15.97 -17.51
N LYS A 56 28.44 -16.24 -17.42
CA LYS A 56 27.74 -17.29 -18.19
C LYS A 56 27.77 -17.01 -19.68
N LYS A 57 27.63 -15.75 -20.10
CA LYS A 57 27.78 -15.36 -21.50
C LYS A 57 29.15 -15.62 -22.03
N THR A 58 30.18 -15.23 -21.26
CA THR A 58 31.59 -15.47 -21.64
C THR A 58 31.94 -16.97 -21.71
N GLU A 59 31.36 -17.75 -20.76
CA GLU A 59 31.50 -19.20 -20.74
C GLU A 59 30.80 -19.83 -21.95
N LEU A 60 29.58 -19.37 -22.27
CA LEU A 60 28.79 -19.86 -23.40
C LEU A 60 29.43 -19.48 -24.76
N ASP A 61 29.95 -18.25 -24.89
CA ASP A 61 30.66 -17.79 -26.08
C ASP A 61 31.97 -18.61 -26.28
N THR A 62 32.61 -18.96 -25.20
CA THR A 62 33.82 -19.82 -25.22
C THR A 62 33.47 -21.25 -25.62
N GLN A 63 32.36 -21.81 -25.08
CA GLN A 63 31.86 -23.14 -25.48
C GLN A 63 31.43 -23.18 -26.94
N MET A 64 30.81 -22.11 -27.41
CA MET A 64 30.36 -21.96 -28.80
C MET A 64 31.56 -21.87 -29.74
N THR A 65 32.63 -21.16 -29.34
CA THR A 65 33.89 -21.08 -30.12
C THR A 65 34.59 -22.44 -30.18
N LYS A 66 34.58 -23.19 -29.07
CA LYS A 66 35.12 -24.56 -29.03
C LYS A 66 34.32 -25.53 -29.90
N LEU A 67 32.96 -25.46 -29.85
CA LEU A 67 32.09 -26.26 -30.69
C LEU A 67 32.23 -25.91 -32.20
N LEU A 68 32.47 -24.64 -32.54
CA LEU A 68 32.77 -24.21 -33.91
C LEU A 68 34.11 -24.74 -34.40
N SER A 69 35.16 -24.74 -33.54
CA SER A 69 36.46 -25.35 -33.83
C SER A 69 36.38 -26.86 -33.98
N GLU A 70 35.63 -27.54 -33.10
CA GLU A 70 35.37 -28.97 -33.20
C GLU A 70 34.48 -29.34 -34.42
N LYS A 71 33.64 -28.40 -34.87
CA LYS A 71 32.83 -28.55 -36.09
C LYS A 71 33.68 -28.55 -37.35
N GLU A 72 34.76 -27.77 -37.39
CA GLU A 72 35.69 -27.77 -38.54
C GLU A 72 36.47 -29.12 -38.64
N GLU A 73 36.57 -29.83 -37.50
CA GLU A 73 37.26 -31.13 -37.45
C GLU A 73 36.36 -32.33 -37.69
N LEU A 74 35.04 -32.18 -37.49
CA LEU A 74 34.08 -33.30 -37.54
C LEU A 74 32.76 -32.90 -38.21
N ASP A 75 32.59 -33.21 -39.51
CA ASP A 75 31.38 -32.96 -40.29
C ASP A 75 30.08 -33.52 -39.68
N GLY A 76 30.17 -34.24 -38.57
CA GLY A 76 29.02 -34.87 -37.89
C GLY A 76 28.41 -34.08 -36.72
N LEU A 77 29.03 -32.97 -36.24
CA LEU A 77 28.62 -32.29 -35.00
C LEU A 77 27.77 -31.01 -35.21
N VAL A 78 27.33 -30.76 -36.46
CA VAL A 78 26.45 -29.58 -36.76
C VAL A 78 25.17 -29.60 -35.93
N THR A 79 24.62 -30.78 -35.70
CA THR A 79 23.37 -30.95 -34.95
C THR A 79 23.54 -30.59 -33.46
N ASP A 80 24.71 -30.90 -32.87
CA ASP A 80 24.99 -30.59 -31.47
C ASP A 80 25.27 -29.09 -31.28
N ALA A 81 25.93 -28.43 -32.27
CA ALA A 81 26.14 -26.98 -32.24
C ALA A 81 24.86 -26.19 -32.41
N GLU A 82 23.91 -26.66 -33.23
CA GLU A 82 22.57 -26.05 -33.33
C GLU A 82 21.74 -26.24 -32.03
N SER A 83 21.87 -27.40 -31.37
CA SER A 83 21.23 -27.63 -30.07
C SER A 83 21.79 -26.70 -28.99
N ALA A 84 23.10 -26.52 -28.93
CA ALA A 84 23.77 -25.60 -28.00
C ALA A 84 23.33 -24.13 -28.24
N LYS A 85 23.17 -23.71 -29.51
CA LYS A 85 22.67 -22.39 -29.86
C LYS A 85 21.23 -22.17 -29.41
N SER A 86 20.36 -23.18 -29.61
CA SER A 86 18.97 -23.11 -29.15
C SER A 86 18.87 -22.96 -27.62
N THR A 87 19.73 -23.66 -26.89
CA THR A 87 19.80 -23.55 -25.43
C THR A 87 20.25 -22.16 -24.99
N TYR A 88 21.26 -21.60 -25.67
CA TYR A 88 21.75 -20.24 -25.41
C TYR A 88 20.66 -19.17 -25.65
N GLU A 89 19.95 -19.23 -26.78
CA GLU A 89 18.86 -18.30 -27.07
C GLU A 89 17.71 -18.42 -26.06
N SER A 90 17.41 -19.64 -25.64
CA SER A 90 16.42 -19.88 -24.56
C SER A 90 16.85 -19.26 -23.23
N ASP A 91 18.09 -19.47 -22.84
CA ASP A 91 18.61 -18.92 -21.57
C ASP A 91 18.81 -17.40 -21.64
N TYR A 92 19.28 -16.87 -22.78
CA TYR A 92 19.33 -15.43 -23.00
C TYR A 92 17.97 -14.76 -22.88
N ASN A 93 16.91 -15.37 -23.46
CA ASN A 93 15.56 -14.87 -23.34
C ASN A 93 15.03 -14.90 -21.91
N LYS A 94 15.35 -15.95 -21.13
CA LYS A 94 15.00 -16.01 -19.70
C LYS A 94 15.69 -14.90 -18.90
N TYR A 95 16.98 -14.70 -19.12
CA TYR A 95 17.73 -13.65 -18.41
C TYR A 95 17.28 -12.24 -18.82
N SER A 96 16.98 -12.03 -20.11
CA SER A 96 16.45 -10.77 -20.59
C SER A 96 15.08 -10.45 -19.96
N ALA A 97 14.21 -11.45 -19.82
CA ALA A 97 12.93 -11.31 -19.15
C ALA A 97 13.09 -10.97 -17.64
N ALA A 98 14.01 -11.68 -16.97
CA ALA A 98 14.29 -11.42 -15.53
C ALA A 98 14.88 -10.03 -15.30
N VAL A 99 15.74 -9.56 -16.18
CA VAL A 99 16.29 -8.18 -16.12
C VAL A 99 15.19 -7.15 -16.34
N SER A 100 14.29 -7.37 -17.31
CA SER A 100 13.16 -6.47 -17.55
C SER A 100 12.22 -6.39 -16.34
N GLU A 101 11.90 -7.52 -15.72
CA GLU A 101 11.08 -7.56 -14.52
C GLU A 101 11.73 -6.81 -13.34
N LEU A 102 13.05 -6.96 -13.16
CA LEU A 102 13.79 -6.24 -12.12
C LEU A 102 13.90 -4.73 -12.41
N GLU A 103 13.98 -4.34 -13.68
CA GLU A 103 13.98 -2.93 -14.10
C GLU A 103 12.61 -2.29 -13.84
N ASP A 104 11.52 -3.02 -14.08
CA ASP A 104 10.17 -2.56 -13.76
C ASP A 104 9.97 -2.42 -12.23
N GLN A 105 10.42 -3.40 -11.45
CA GLN A 105 10.40 -3.32 -9.99
C GLN A 105 11.25 -2.14 -9.48
N LYS A 106 12.44 -1.95 -10.04
CA LYS A 106 13.31 -0.81 -9.72
C LYS A 106 12.65 0.52 -10.07
N SER A 107 11.99 0.62 -11.22
CA SER A 107 11.28 1.82 -11.65
C SER A 107 10.13 2.14 -10.70
N ASN A 108 9.36 1.13 -10.29
CA ASN A 108 8.30 1.27 -9.29
C ASN A 108 8.85 1.75 -7.94
N LEU A 109 9.93 1.15 -7.45
CA LEU A 109 10.58 1.56 -6.21
C LEU A 109 11.15 2.97 -6.30
N GLN A 110 11.78 3.34 -7.41
CA GLN A 110 12.28 4.69 -7.64
C GLN A 110 11.16 5.73 -7.70
N TYR A 111 10.02 5.38 -8.30
CA TYR A 111 8.83 6.22 -8.28
C TYR A 111 8.31 6.43 -6.86
N LEU A 112 8.21 5.36 -6.05
CA LEU A 112 7.81 5.45 -4.63
C LEU A 112 8.78 6.34 -3.82
N ILE A 113 10.07 6.24 -4.06
CA ILE A 113 11.10 7.07 -3.42
C ILE A 113 11.03 8.54 -3.92
N SER A 114 10.65 8.77 -5.17
CA SER A 114 10.57 10.11 -5.75
C SER A 114 9.34 10.91 -5.32
N VAL A 115 8.34 10.26 -4.71
CA VAL A 115 7.23 10.95 -4.08
C VAL A 115 7.78 11.73 -2.89
N SER A 116 7.85 13.05 -3.01
CA SER A 116 8.48 13.91 -2.01
C SER A 116 7.68 13.93 -0.70
N GLU A 117 8.37 14.10 0.43
CA GLU A 117 7.73 14.33 1.73
C GLU A 117 6.66 15.45 1.64
N ALA A 118 6.94 16.50 0.86
CA ALA A 118 6.01 17.61 0.65
C ALA A 118 4.72 17.18 -0.06
N ASP A 119 4.78 16.23 -1.00
CA ASP A 119 3.58 15.74 -1.71
C ASP A 119 2.71 14.88 -0.78
N ILE A 120 3.33 14.14 0.13
CA ILE A 120 2.62 13.32 1.12
C ILE A 120 2.01 14.20 2.19
N GLU A 121 2.75 15.16 2.71
CA GLU A 121 2.26 16.14 3.66
C GLU A 121 1.08 16.93 3.07
N ALA A 122 1.18 17.34 1.81
CA ALA A 122 0.10 18.02 1.09
C ALA A 122 -1.13 17.10 0.91
N TYR A 123 -0.93 15.81 0.61
CA TYR A 123 -2.02 14.85 0.44
C TYR A 123 -2.72 14.53 1.76
N GLU A 124 -1.96 14.31 2.84
CA GLU A 124 -2.51 14.11 4.19
C GLU A 124 -3.26 15.35 4.69
N GLU A 125 -2.76 16.54 4.41
CA GLU A 125 -3.46 17.78 4.75
C GLU A 125 -4.74 17.97 3.91
N GLN A 126 -4.74 17.60 2.64
CA GLN A 126 -5.95 17.57 1.82
C GLN A 126 -7.01 16.61 2.37
N ILE A 127 -6.62 15.41 2.78
CA ILE A 127 -7.54 14.44 3.40
C ILE A 127 -8.10 15.00 4.71
N LYS A 128 -7.27 15.58 5.57
CA LYS A 128 -7.72 16.26 6.80
C LYS A 128 -8.70 17.38 6.51
N GLU A 129 -8.38 18.20 5.53
CA GLU A 129 -9.24 19.35 5.16
C GLU A 129 -10.58 18.86 4.56
N ILE A 130 -10.58 17.83 3.71
CA ILE A 130 -11.80 17.20 3.19
C ILE A 130 -12.65 16.63 4.34
N ILE A 131 -12.05 15.88 5.26
CA ILE A 131 -12.74 15.36 6.43
C ILE A 131 -13.35 16.50 7.25
N LYS A 132 -12.58 17.55 7.52
CA LYS A 132 -13.01 18.71 8.30
C LYS A 132 -14.13 19.51 7.62
N GLN A 133 -14.06 19.72 6.31
CA GLN A 133 -15.08 20.46 5.56
C GLN A 133 -16.35 19.65 5.32
N GLN A 134 -16.24 18.34 5.20
CA GLN A 134 -17.37 17.45 4.92
C GLN A 134 -17.97 16.83 6.18
N THR A 135 -17.24 16.78 7.28
CA THR A 135 -17.80 16.38 8.58
C THR A 135 -18.79 17.44 9.03
N ASN A 136 -20.03 17.06 9.19
CA ASN A 136 -21.05 17.95 9.73
C ASN A 136 -20.97 17.94 11.27
N PRO A 137 -20.42 18.98 11.92
CA PRO A 137 -20.28 18.99 13.38
C PRO A 137 -21.62 19.01 14.10
N ASP A 138 -22.70 19.43 13.42
CA ASP A 138 -24.07 19.47 13.96
C ASP A 138 -24.82 18.16 13.69
N LYS A 139 -24.26 17.22 12.94
CA LYS A 139 -24.84 15.90 12.71
C LYS A 139 -24.82 15.13 14.02
N ALA A 140 -26.03 14.83 14.52
CA ALA A 140 -26.17 14.08 15.76
C ALA A 140 -25.56 12.68 15.60
N TYR A 141 -24.67 12.31 16.51
CA TYR A 141 -24.19 10.94 16.62
C TYR A 141 -25.32 10.02 17.03
N GLN A 142 -25.53 8.95 16.30
CA GLN A 142 -26.47 7.89 16.68
C GLN A 142 -25.76 6.89 17.58
N GLU A 143 -26.18 6.82 18.85
CA GLU A 143 -25.71 5.78 19.76
C GLU A 143 -26.07 4.39 19.23
N GLY A 144 -25.30 3.38 19.62
CA GLY A 144 -25.54 1.98 19.26
C GLY A 144 -24.24 1.25 18.88
N GLU A 145 -24.36 -0.05 18.74
CA GLU A 145 -23.25 -0.93 18.39
C GLU A 145 -22.72 -0.64 16.99
N TRP A 146 -21.42 -0.86 16.81
CA TRP A 146 -20.75 -0.79 15.52
C TRP A 146 -20.63 -2.19 14.93
N TYR A 147 -20.88 -2.33 13.63
CA TYR A 147 -20.75 -3.61 12.95
C TYR A 147 -19.32 -3.88 12.53
N TRP A 148 -18.95 -5.15 12.58
CA TRP A 148 -17.71 -5.63 11.99
C TRP A 148 -17.75 -5.48 10.46
N PRO A 149 -16.74 -4.84 9.83
CA PRO A 149 -16.86 -4.44 8.42
C PRO A 149 -16.77 -5.59 7.41
N VAL A 150 -16.23 -6.77 7.80
CA VAL A 150 -16.15 -7.95 6.92
C VAL A 150 -16.70 -9.17 7.68
N PRO A 151 -18.02 -9.40 7.66
CA PRO A 151 -18.64 -10.49 8.40
C PRO A 151 -18.08 -11.86 8.04
N GLY A 152 -17.83 -12.69 9.07
CA GLY A 152 -17.26 -14.02 8.91
C GLY A 152 -15.75 -14.06 8.70
N ARG A 153 -15.07 -12.91 8.75
CA ARG A 153 -13.60 -12.81 8.72
C ARG A 153 -13.11 -12.27 10.06
N SER A 154 -12.22 -13.01 10.73
CA SER A 154 -11.74 -12.66 12.07
C SER A 154 -10.21 -12.68 12.21
N TYR A 155 -9.48 -13.05 11.16
CA TYR A 155 -8.03 -13.02 11.19
C TYR A 155 -7.51 -11.59 11.01
N ILE A 156 -6.72 -11.12 11.96
CA ILE A 156 -6.09 -9.80 11.95
C ILE A 156 -4.62 -9.99 11.56
N SER A 157 -4.26 -9.48 10.39
CA SER A 157 -2.88 -9.52 9.90
C SER A 157 -2.01 -8.41 10.49
N CYS A 158 -2.60 -7.25 10.84
CA CYS A 158 -1.92 -6.17 11.55
C CYS A 158 -2.87 -5.47 12.53
N ASN A 159 -2.41 -5.26 13.77
CA ASN A 159 -3.17 -4.59 14.81
C ASN A 159 -2.95 -3.07 14.78
N PHE A 160 -3.88 -2.33 15.40
CA PHE A 160 -3.71 -0.92 15.69
C PHE A 160 -2.52 -0.68 16.63
N GLY A 161 -1.73 0.33 16.36
CA GLY A 161 -0.62 0.75 17.21
C GLY A 161 0.74 0.52 16.57
N TRP A 162 1.77 0.32 17.39
CA TRP A 162 3.13 0.13 16.90
C TRP A 162 3.30 -1.25 16.22
N ASP A 163 3.61 -1.21 14.95
CA ASP A 163 3.95 -2.39 14.15
C ASP A 163 5.48 -2.54 14.11
N ALA A 164 5.99 -3.56 14.78
CA ALA A 164 7.41 -3.83 14.88
C ALA A 164 8.01 -4.41 13.60
N ASP A 165 7.21 -5.10 12.78
CA ASP A 165 7.66 -5.74 11.54
C ASP A 165 7.94 -4.69 10.45
N PHE A 166 7.13 -3.63 10.42
CA PHE A 166 7.27 -2.53 9.48
C PHE A 166 7.88 -1.26 10.10
N GLY A 167 8.10 -1.23 11.44
CA GLY A 167 8.72 -0.11 12.15
C GLY A 167 7.89 1.18 12.08
N ARG A 168 6.56 1.07 12.04
CA ARG A 168 5.63 2.19 11.87
C ARG A 168 4.44 2.10 12.81
N TRP A 169 3.74 3.24 12.99
CA TRP A 169 2.47 3.28 13.70
C TRP A 169 1.34 2.93 12.74
N HIS A 170 0.57 1.89 13.03
CA HIS A 170 -0.60 1.47 12.28
C HIS A 170 -1.86 2.16 12.81
N LYS A 171 -2.55 2.89 11.94
CA LYS A 171 -3.68 3.77 12.29
C LYS A 171 -5.02 3.03 12.38
N GLY A 172 -5.07 1.76 12.00
CA GLY A 172 -6.28 0.94 11.96
C GLY A 172 -6.00 -0.51 12.31
N VAL A 173 -6.82 -1.40 11.83
CA VAL A 173 -6.61 -2.84 11.85
C VAL A 173 -6.68 -3.40 10.44
N ASP A 174 -5.82 -4.36 10.12
CA ASP A 174 -5.85 -5.05 8.85
C ASP A 174 -6.55 -6.40 9.02
N ILE A 175 -7.71 -6.53 8.39
CA ILE A 175 -8.52 -7.75 8.37
C ILE A 175 -8.10 -8.53 7.12
N GLY A 176 -7.30 -9.58 7.33
CA GLY A 176 -6.75 -10.41 6.26
C GLY A 176 -7.02 -11.88 6.53
N ASP A 177 -7.57 -12.60 5.55
CA ASP A 177 -7.83 -14.04 5.66
C ASP A 177 -7.64 -14.71 4.29
N ALA A 178 -7.40 -16.02 4.29
CA ALA A 178 -7.32 -16.77 3.05
C ALA A 178 -8.63 -16.67 2.26
N GLY A 179 -8.53 -16.18 1.01
CA GLY A 179 -9.68 -16.00 0.12
C GLY A 179 -10.57 -14.79 0.44
N ILE A 180 -10.08 -13.81 1.20
CA ILE A 180 -10.81 -12.58 1.53
C ILE A 180 -11.00 -11.63 0.33
N TYR A 181 -10.18 -11.76 -0.72
CA TYR A 181 -10.27 -10.91 -1.91
C TYR A 181 -11.68 -11.00 -2.55
N GLY A 182 -12.31 -9.84 -2.73
CA GLY A 182 -13.66 -9.74 -3.29
C GLY A 182 -14.79 -9.87 -2.26
N ASP A 183 -14.50 -10.13 -0.98
CA ASP A 183 -15.51 -10.14 0.06
C ASP A 183 -16.13 -8.74 0.24
N SER A 184 -17.42 -8.70 0.56
CA SER A 184 -18.13 -7.44 0.73
C SER A 184 -17.63 -6.67 1.95
N VAL A 185 -17.36 -5.39 1.77
CA VAL A 185 -17.03 -4.46 2.85
C VAL A 185 -18.27 -3.68 3.22
N LEU A 186 -18.68 -3.75 4.49
CA LEU A 186 -19.91 -3.18 5.01
C LEU A 186 -19.64 -1.92 5.85
N ALA A 187 -20.57 -0.96 5.78
CA ALA A 187 -20.56 0.21 6.66
C ALA A 187 -20.73 -0.22 8.13
N SER A 188 -19.73 0.05 8.95
CA SER A 188 -19.75 -0.30 10.38
C SER A 188 -20.84 0.43 11.14
N LYS A 189 -21.30 1.58 10.64
CA LYS A 189 -22.38 2.38 11.19
C LYS A 189 -23.04 3.19 10.07
N ALA A 190 -24.30 3.59 10.25
CA ALA A 190 -24.97 4.48 9.31
C ALA A 190 -24.25 5.85 9.24
N GLY A 191 -24.23 6.46 8.06
CA GLY A 191 -23.54 7.72 7.87
C GLY A 191 -23.63 8.28 6.46
N THR A 192 -22.85 9.32 6.20
CA THR A 192 -22.71 9.94 4.88
C THR A 192 -21.32 9.64 4.33
N VAL A 193 -21.25 9.17 3.10
CA VAL A 193 -19.96 8.96 2.40
C VAL A 193 -19.33 10.32 2.12
N ILE A 194 -18.16 10.58 2.68
CA ILE A 194 -17.42 11.83 2.47
C ILE A 194 -16.23 11.68 1.53
N VAL A 195 -15.74 10.44 1.33
CA VAL A 195 -14.73 10.10 0.30
C VAL A 195 -15.13 8.78 -0.34
N ALA A 196 -15.02 8.71 -1.66
CA ALA A 196 -15.16 7.49 -2.47
C ALA A 196 -14.10 7.52 -3.57
N GLU A 197 -12.88 7.07 -3.26
CA GLU A 197 -11.76 7.08 -4.18
C GLU A 197 -11.73 5.78 -4.98
N THR A 198 -11.84 5.90 -6.29
CA THR A 198 -11.91 4.78 -7.24
C THR A 198 -10.65 4.63 -8.08
N SER A 199 -9.70 5.54 -7.93
CA SER A 199 -8.38 5.48 -8.56
C SER A 199 -7.30 5.19 -7.53
N TYR A 200 -6.17 4.66 -7.97
CA TYR A 200 -5.04 4.43 -7.08
C TYR A 200 -3.71 4.38 -7.81
N ILE A 201 -2.64 4.63 -7.06
CA ILE A 201 -1.26 4.41 -7.49
C ILE A 201 -0.78 3.11 -6.82
N PRO A 202 -0.33 2.10 -7.59
CA PRO A 202 0.19 0.86 -7.02
C PRO A 202 1.34 1.12 -6.03
N GLY A 203 1.27 0.48 -4.86
CA GLY A 203 2.28 0.63 -3.82
C GLY A 203 2.22 1.95 -3.04
N TYR A 204 1.16 2.76 -3.20
CA TYR A 204 1.05 4.04 -2.53
C TYR A 204 -0.26 4.22 -1.76
N SER A 205 -0.16 4.61 -0.46
CA SER A 205 -1.26 5.01 0.41
C SER A 205 -2.42 3.99 0.50
N TYR A 206 -3.64 4.46 0.74
CA TYR A 206 -4.85 3.66 0.94
C TYR A 206 -5.36 2.90 -0.30
N GLY A 207 -4.82 3.21 -1.49
CA GLY A 207 -5.40 2.67 -2.72
C GLY A 207 -6.81 3.19 -2.97
N MET A 208 -7.70 2.34 -3.45
CA MET A 208 -9.13 2.66 -3.50
C MET A 208 -9.71 2.55 -2.09
N TYR A 209 -10.46 3.58 -1.68
CA TYR A 209 -10.97 3.66 -0.30
C TYR A 209 -12.25 4.48 -0.19
N VAL A 210 -12.99 4.22 0.89
CA VAL A 210 -14.20 4.93 1.27
C VAL A 210 -14.02 5.51 2.67
N VAL A 211 -14.51 6.74 2.89
CA VAL A 211 -14.65 7.33 4.23
C VAL A 211 -16.11 7.67 4.46
N VAL A 212 -16.64 7.26 5.62
CA VAL A 212 -18.02 7.53 6.05
C VAL A 212 -18.00 8.40 7.30
N ASP A 213 -18.75 9.51 7.28
CA ASP A 213 -19.03 10.39 8.43
C ASP A 213 -20.28 9.93 9.17
N HIS A 214 -20.12 9.59 10.45
CA HIS A 214 -21.19 9.09 11.32
C HIS A 214 -21.77 10.16 12.25
N GLY A 215 -21.31 11.42 12.13
CA GLY A 215 -21.63 12.49 13.06
C GLY A 215 -20.84 12.42 14.38
N GLY A 216 -20.98 13.44 15.22
CA GLY A 216 -20.26 13.54 16.50
C GLY A 216 -18.72 13.50 16.37
N GLY A 217 -18.18 13.80 15.21
CA GLY A 217 -16.74 13.74 14.92
C GLY A 217 -16.21 12.34 14.56
N TYR A 218 -17.08 11.33 14.49
CA TYR A 218 -16.68 9.96 14.14
C TYR A 218 -16.66 9.74 12.63
N THR A 219 -15.57 9.19 12.13
CA THR A 219 -15.44 8.71 10.75
C THR A 219 -14.86 7.30 10.73
N THR A 220 -15.21 6.53 9.69
CA THR A 220 -14.57 5.26 9.37
C THR A 220 -13.91 5.31 8.00
N THR A 221 -12.78 4.66 7.88
CA THR A 221 -12.04 4.48 6.62
C THR A 221 -11.96 3.00 6.28
N TYR A 222 -12.25 2.68 5.02
CA TYR A 222 -12.20 1.33 4.46
C TYR A 222 -11.29 1.37 3.24
N ALA A 223 -10.08 0.80 3.35
CA ALA A 223 -9.05 0.97 2.35
C ALA A 223 -8.58 -0.34 1.71
N HIS A 224 -7.74 -0.22 0.67
CA HIS A 224 -7.21 -1.28 -0.17
C HIS A 224 -8.29 -2.05 -0.94
N LEU A 225 -9.42 -1.39 -1.25
CA LEU A 225 -10.56 -1.98 -1.94
C LEU A 225 -10.20 -2.41 -3.37
N SER A 226 -10.87 -3.43 -3.89
CA SER A 226 -10.86 -3.80 -5.31
C SER A 226 -11.93 -3.07 -6.10
N ASP A 227 -13.05 -2.73 -5.45
CA ASP A 227 -14.19 -2.04 -6.01
C ASP A 227 -14.83 -1.12 -4.97
N VAL A 228 -15.36 0.03 -5.42
CA VAL A 228 -16.12 0.99 -4.62
C VAL A 228 -17.54 1.07 -5.19
N TYR A 229 -18.56 0.84 -4.35
CA TYR A 229 -19.97 0.75 -4.77
C TYR A 229 -20.78 2.00 -4.44
N VAL A 230 -20.18 2.95 -3.73
CA VAL A 230 -20.82 4.16 -3.24
C VAL A 230 -20.19 5.41 -3.82
N TYR A 231 -20.83 6.56 -3.65
CA TYR A 231 -20.35 7.86 -4.13
C TYR A 231 -20.43 8.92 -3.02
N VAL A 232 -19.63 9.96 -3.14
CA VAL A 232 -19.59 11.07 -2.16
C VAL A 232 -20.96 11.75 -2.04
N GLY A 233 -21.41 11.93 -0.80
CA GLY A 233 -22.73 12.47 -0.45
C GLY A 233 -23.81 11.42 -0.32
N GLN A 234 -23.53 10.13 -0.59
CA GLN A 234 -24.50 9.05 -0.37
C GLN A 234 -24.70 8.82 1.13
N GLU A 235 -25.96 8.74 1.56
CA GLU A 235 -26.33 8.23 2.88
C GLU A 235 -26.31 6.70 2.83
N VAL A 236 -25.60 6.08 3.76
CA VAL A 236 -25.48 4.62 3.86
C VAL A 236 -26.05 4.15 5.20
N ALA A 237 -26.78 3.05 5.16
CA ALA A 237 -27.23 2.37 6.36
C ALA A 237 -26.09 1.55 6.99
N GLN A 238 -26.19 1.27 8.29
CA GLN A 238 -25.30 0.29 8.93
C GLN A 238 -25.46 -1.09 8.26
N GLY A 239 -24.35 -1.73 7.89
CA GLY A 239 -24.34 -3.00 7.17
C GLY A 239 -24.56 -2.87 5.66
N GLU A 240 -24.69 -1.66 5.12
CA GLU A 240 -24.74 -1.45 3.67
C GLU A 240 -23.38 -1.71 3.05
N SER A 241 -23.35 -2.33 1.86
CA SER A 241 -22.10 -2.65 1.16
C SER A 241 -21.48 -1.39 0.54
N LEU A 242 -20.25 -1.10 0.94
CA LEU A 242 -19.46 0.04 0.46
C LEU A 242 -18.54 -0.31 -0.71
N GLY A 243 -18.15 -1.57 -0.83
CA GLY A 243 -17.18 -2.02 -1.80
C GLY A 243 -16.79 -3.47 -1.57
N ALA A 244 -15.67 -3.89 -2.15
CA ALA A 244 -15.11 -5.22 -2.00
C ALA A 244 -13.64 -5.16 -1.55
N VAL A 245 -13.23 -6.14 -0.74
CA VAL A 245 -11.84 -6.27 -0.28
C VAL A 245 -10.91 -6.49 -1.47
N GLY A 246 -9.80 -5.79 -1.49
CA GLY A 246 -8.80 -5.87 -2.53
C GLY A 246 -7.36 -5.91 -2.00
N SER A 247 -6.45 -5.36 -2.79
CA SER A 247 -5.02 -5.20 -2.48
C SER A 247 -4.45 -3.99 -3.24
N THR A 248 -5.22 -2.90 -3.34
CA THR A 248 -4.82 -1.69 -4.04
C THR A 248 -4.00 -0.76 -3.14
N GLY A 249 -3.21 0.14 -3.73
CA GLY A 249 -2.35 1.04 -2.97
C GLY A 249 -1.15 0.33 -2.33
N TYR A 250 -0.75 0.76 -1.13
CA TYR A 250 0.35 0.14 -0.37
C TYR A 250 -0.15 -1.09 0.39
N SER A 251 -0.20 -2.22 -0.29
CA SER A 251 -0.68 -3.48 0.25
C SER A 251 0.23 -4.64 -0.19
N THR A 252 0.56 -5.52 0.75
CA THR A 252 1.38 -6.72 0.51
C THR A 252 0.56 -7.96 0.15
N GLY A 253 -0.76 -7.87 0.21
CA GLY A 253 -1.69 -8.95 -0.10
C GLY A 253 -3.13 -8.56 0.23
N PRO A 254 -4.13 -9.37 -0.18
CA PRO A 254 -5.53 -9.05 0.04
C PRO A 254 -5.88 -8.89 1.52
N HIS A 255 -6.36 -7.70 1.89
CA HIS A 255 -6.88 -7.37 3.21
C HIS A 255 -7.74 -6.12 3.17
N LEU A 256 -8.58 -5.91 4.16
CA LEU A 256 -9.22 -4.63 4.44
C LEU A 256 -8.43 -3.91 5.52
N HIS A 257 -7.90 -2.72 5.20
CA HIS A 257 -7.45 -1.77 6.21
C HIS A 257 -8.64 -0.96 6.72
N PHE A 258 -8.94 -1.07 8.02
CA PHE A 258 -10.10 -0.46 8.65
C PHE A 258 -9.70 0.49 9.77
N GLU A 259 -10.14 1.75 9.70
CA GLU A 259 -9.90 2.76 10.73
C GLU A 259 -11.21 3.28 11.31
N ILE A 260 -11.16 3.64 12.58
CA ILE A 260 -12.12 4.52 13.24
C ILE A 260 -11.38 5.76 13.70
N ARG A 261 -11.94 6.93 13.43
CA ARG A 261 -11.36 8.20 13.86
C ARG A 261 -12.39 9.02 14.65
N LEU A 262 -11.91 9.69 15.66
CA LEU A 262 -12.67 10.69 16.42
C LEU A 262 -12.00 12.05 16.25
N ASN A 263 -12.73 13.01 15.69
CA ASN A 263 -12.22 14.36 15.37
C ASN A 263 -10.94 14.33 14.51
N GLY A 264 -10.85 13.35 13.60
CA GLY A 264 -9.70 13.14 12.70
C GLY A 264 -8.56 12.32 13.31
N GLU A 265 -8.59 12.02 14.60
CA GLU A 265 -7.55 11.23 15.25
C GLU A 265 -7.89 9.74 15.24
N PRO A 266 -6.94 8.87 14.87
CA PRO A 266 -7.15 7.43 14.85
C PRO A 266 -7.40 6.87 16.25
N GLU A 267 -8.43 6.06 16.35
CA GLU A 267 -8.80 5.31 17.56
C GLU A 267 -8.63 3.82 17.31
N ASN A 268 -8.36 3.05 18.38
CA ASN A 268 -8.30 1.60 18.24
C ASN A 268 -9.69 1.03 17.89
N PRO A 269 -9.89 0.44 16.69
CA PRO A 269 -11.18 -0.05 16.26
C PRO A 269 -11.82 -1.06 17.23
N PHE A 270 -11.02 -1.85 17.95
CA PHE A 270 -11.53 -2.82 18.94
C PHE A 270 -12.18 -2.20 20.17
N ASN A 271 -12.08 -0.88 20.35
CA ASN A 271 -12.86 -0.17 21.38
C ASN A 271 -14.34 -0.02 20.98
N TYR A 272 -14.66 -0.22 19.69
CA TYR A 272 -15.98 0.07 19.10
C TYR A 272 -16.63 -1.16 18.48
N VAL A 273 -15.88 -1.98 17.74
CA VAL A 273 -16.41 -3.14 17.04
C VAL A 273 -16.00 -4.43 17.72
N THR A 274 -16.88 -5.44 17.65
CA THR A 274 -16.56 -6.81 18.04
C THR A 274 -16.53 -7.68 16.79
N MET A 275 -15.50 -8.52 16.65
CA MET A 275 -15.43 -9.50 15.57
C MET A 275 -16.63 -10.45 15.65
N ALA A 276 -17.35 -10.61 14.56
CA ALA A 276 -18.56 -11.44 14.45
C ALA A 276 -18.40 -12.50 13.34
#